data_a57c9fc199777d20a7a882455a03423b
#
_entry.id   a57c9fc199777d20a7a882455a03423b
#
_cell.length_a   1.000
_cell.length_b   1.000
_cell.length_c   1.000
_cell.angle_alpha   90.00
_cell.angle_beta   90.00
_cell.angle_gamma   90.00
#
_symmetry.space_group_name_H-M   'P 1'
#
loop_
_entity.id
_entity.type
_entity.pdbx_description
1 polymer ?
#
loop_
_entity_poly.entity_id
_entity_poly.type
_entity_poly.pdbx_seq_one_letter_code
_entity_poly.pdbx_strand_id
1 'polypeptide(L)'
;VKLQMQFEKAQEESKALIENAKNDGYKIGFKEGEEKMRNELTHSVNEEKNQLLHAITALDEKMKKSQDHLMALEKELSAIAIDIAKEVILKEVEDNSQKVALALAEELLKNVLDATDIHLKVNPLDYPYLNERLQNASKIKLESNEAISKGGVMITSSNGSLDGNLMERFKTLKESVLENFKV
;
A
#
# COMPACT_ATOMS: atom_id res chain seq x y z
N VAL A 1 -68.23 -4.92 -79.19
CA VAL A 1 -66.80 -5.13 -79.41
C VAL A 1 -65.98 -4.02 -78.72
N LYS A 2 -66.21 -2.72 -79.01
CA LYS A 2 -65.41 -1.57 -78.51
C LYS A 2 -65.50 -1.43 -76.92
N LEU A 3 -66.71 -1.63 -76.40
CA LEU A 3 -66.98 -1.56 -74.94
C LEU A 3 -66.30 -2.71 -74.16
N GLN A 4 -66.27 -3.90 -74.74
CA GLN A 4 -65.68 -5.08 -74.19
C GLN A 4 -64.13 -4.98 -74.07
N MET A 5 -63.52 -4.46 -75.17
CA MET A 5 -62.07 -4.17 -75.17
C MET A 5 -61.69 -3.07 -74.17
N GLN A 6 -62.55 -2.07 -73.96
CA GLN A 6 -62.32 -1.03 -72.96
C GLN A 6 -62.43 -1.61 -71.51
N PHE A 7 -63.32 -2.53 -71.26
CA PHE A 7 -63.50 -3.20 -70.00
C PHE A 7 -62.33 -4.12 -69.71
N GLU A 8 -61.88 -4.91 -70.67
CA GLU A 8 -60.68 -5.79 -70.46
C GLU A 8 -59.44 -4.98 -70.20
N LYS A 9 -59.22 -3.86 -70.90
CA LYS A 9 -58.10 -2.96 -70.69
C LYS A 9 -58.13 -2.33 -69.28
N ALA A 10 -59.31 -1.85 -68.83
CA ALA A 10 -59.49 -1.30 -67.49
C ALA A 10 -59.25 -2.35 -66.38
N GLN A 11 -59.60 -3.63 -66.63
CA GLN A 11 -59.30 -4.72 -65.70
C GLN A 11 -57.81 -5.03 -65.62
N GLU A 12 -57.08 -5.04 -66.73
CA GLU A 12 -55.63 -5.24 -66.75
C GLU A 12 -54.89 -4.08 -66.08
N GLU A 13 -55.28 -2.84 -66.37
CA GLU A 13 -54.74 -1.65 -65.72
C GLU A 13 -54.99 -1.69 -64.22
N SER A 14 -56.18 -2.10 -63.74
CA SER A 14 -56.54 -2.24 -62.34
C SER A 14 -55.73 -3.34 -61.69
N LYS A 15 -55.52 -4.50 -62.30
CA LYS A 15 -54.69 -5.59 -61.79
C LYS A 15 -53.22 -5.14 -61.64
N ALA A 16 -52.68 -4.45 -62.66
CA ALA A 16 -51.30 -3.94 -62.59
C ALA A 16 -51.12 -2.88 -61.49
N LEU A 17 -52.14 -2.01 -61.30
CA LEU A 17 -52.12 -1.02 -60.20
C LEU A 17 -52.15 -1.66 -58.85
N ILE A 18 -52.95 -2.73 -58.61
CA ILE A 18 -53.05 -3.46 -57.41
C ILE A 18 -51.70 -4.20 -57.11
N GLU A 19 -51.10 -4.84 -58.12
CA GLU A 19 -49.81 -5.53 -58.01
C GLU A 19 -48.68 -4.55 -57.64
N ASN A 20 -48.64 -3.38 -58.32
CA ASN A 20 -47.67 -2.34 -58.01
C ASN A 20 -47.85 -1.79 -56.58
N ALA A 21 -49.10 -1.46 -56.22
CA ALA A 21 -49.38 -0.99 -54.84
C ALA A 21 -49.01 -2.01 -53.78
N LYS A 22 -49.24 -3.32 -54.03
CA LYS A 22 -48.84 -4.40 -53.16
C LYS A 22 -47.30 -4.49 -52.99
N ASN A 23 -46.60 -4.43 -54.14
CA ASN A 23 -45.12 -4.48 -54.15
C ASN A 23 -44.51 -3.26 -53.47
N ASP A 24 -45.05 -2.07 -53.69
CA ASP A 24 -44.58 -0.83 -53.07
C ASP A 24 -44.89 -0.84 -51.58
N GLY A 25 -46.08 -1.28 -51.17
CA GLY A 25 -46.42 -1.45 -49.75
C GLY A 25 -45.51 -2.45 -49.02
N TYR A 26 -45.18 -3.57 -49.72
CA TYR A 26 -44.20 -4.53 -49.16
C TYR A 26 -42.82 -3.95 -49.01
N LYS A 27 -42.30 -3.22 -50.01
CA LYS A 27 -40.98 -2.57 -49.96
C LYS A 27 -40.91 -1.51 -48.84
N ILE A 28 -41.95 -0.70 -48.71
CA ILE A 28 -42.03 0.33 -47.66
C ILE A 28 -42.07 -0.33 -46.29
N GLY A 29 -42.98 -1.29 -46.07
CA GLY A 29 -43.10 -1.98 -44.77
C GLY A 29 -41.85 -2.77 -44.39
N PHE A 30 -41.17 -3.39 -45.38
CA PHE A 30 -39.89 -4.05 -45.14
C PHE A 30 -38.80 -3.06 -44.68
N LYS A 31 -38.68 -1.93 -45.37
CA LYS A 31 -37.71 -0.87 -45.05
C LYS A 31 -37.98 -0.25 -43.68
N GLU A 32 -39.26 0.06 -43.38
CA GLU A 32 -39.65 0.58 -42.06
C GLU A 32 -39.37 -0.43 -40.92
N GLY A 33 -39.67 -1.72 -41.18
CA GLY A 33 -39.37 -2.79 -40.23
C GLY A 33 -37.86 -2.99 -39.96
N GLU A 34 -37.06 -2.91 -41.04
CA GLU A 34 -35.60 -2.97 -40.92
C GLU A 34 -35.04 -1.79 -40.11
N GLU A 35 -35.51 -0.58 -40.40
CA GLU A 35 -35.09 0.65 -39.73
C GLU A 35 -35.48 0.62 -38.23
N LYS A 36 -36.73 0.22 -37.95
CA LYS A 36 -37.21 0.06 -36.57
C LYS A 36 -36.39 -0.96 -35.80
N MET A 37 -36.15 -2.13 -36.35
CA MET A 37 -35.34 -3.18 -35.72
C MET A 37 -33.90 -2.72 -35.51
N ARG A 38 -33.30 -2.02 -36.46
CA ARG A 38 -31.95 -1.46 -36.32
C ARG A 38 -31.88 -0.44 -35.18
N ASN A 39 -32.85 0.42 -35.04
CA ASN A 39 -32.92 1.44 -33.99
C ASN A 39 -33.11 0.78 -32.61
N GLU A 40 -34.01 -0.22 -32.49
CA GLU A 40 -34.22 -0.97 -31.25
C GLU A 40 -32.98 -1.73 -30.84
N LEU A 41 -32.30 -2.40 -31.76
CA LEU A 41 -31.05 -3.12 -31.48
C LEU A 41 -29.95 -2.15 -31.06
N THR A 42 -29.81 -1.01 -31.76
CA THR A 42 -28.80 -0.01 -31.39
C THR A 42 -29.06 0.56 -30.01
N HIS A 43 -30.32 0.80 -29.66
CA HIS A 43 -30.68 1.29 -28.33
C HIS A 43 -30.32 0.24 -27.24
N SER A 44 -30.75 -1.00 -27.45
CA SER A 44 -30.47 -2.11 -26.51
C SER A 44 -28.95 -2.31 -26.27
N VAL A 45 -28.17 -2.37 -27.36
CA VAL A 45 -26.69 -2.51 -27.27
C VAL A 45 -26.06 -1.32 -26.52
N ASN A 46 -26.54 -0.09 -26.75
CA ASN A 46 -26.03 1.08 -26.05
C ASN A 46 -26.39 1.05 -24.55
N GLU A 47 -27.59 0.60 -24.18
CA GLU A 47 -27.99 0.43 -22.80
C GLU A 47 -27.13 -0.61 -22.09
N GLU A 48 -26.93 -1.78 -22.69
CA GLU A 48 -26.07 -2.83 -22.12
C GLU A 48 -24.61 -2.36 -21.97
N LYS A 49 -24.10 -1.66 -22.98
CA LYS A 49 -22.76 -1.05 -22.92
C LYS A 49 -22.63 -0.07 -21.75
N ASN A 50 -23.63 0.80 -21.57
CA ASN A 50 -23.61 1.78 -20.47
C ASN A 50 -23.68 1.07 -19.10
N GLN A 51 -24.52 0.05 -18.95
CA GLN A 51 -24.57 -0.75 -17.71
C GLN A 51 -23.24 -1.42 -17.42
N LEU A 52 -22.57 -1.98 -18.43
CA LEU A 52 -21.25 -2.59 -18.28
C LEU A 52 -20.20 -1.55 -17.87
N LEU A 53 -20.20 -0.37 -18.48
CA LEU A 53 -19.29 0.72 -18.11
C LEU A 53 -19.49 1.16 -16.66
N HIS A 54 -20.75 1.30 -16.22
CA HIS A 54 -21.06 1.61 -14.82
C HIS A 54 -20.56 0.52 -13.85
N ALA A 55 -20.73 -0.75 -14.21
CA ALA A 55 -20.26 -1.86 -13.41
C ALA A 55 -18.74 -1.89 -13.29
N ILE A 56 -18.02 -1.62 -14.39
CA ILE A 56 -16.54 -1.53 -14.40
C ILE A 56 -16.08 -0.38 -13.51
N THR A 57 -16.67 0.81 -13.65
CA THR A 57 -16.30 1.98 -12.83
C THR A 57 -16.53 1.70 -11.33
N ALA A 58 -17.67 1.09 -10.98
CA ALA A 58 -17.96 0.72 -9.60
C ALA A 58 -16.99 -0.33 -9.05
N LEU A 59 -16.51 -1.25 -9.90
CA LEU A 59 -15.49 -2.24 -9.52
C LEU A 59 -14.15 -1.57 -9.26
N ASP A 60 -13.71 -0.67 -10.14
CA ASP A 60 -12.46 0.08 -9.98
C ASP A 60 -12.45 0.91 -8.69
N GLU A 61 -13.56 1.57 -8.39
CA GLU A 61 -13.70 2.31 -7.11
C GLU A 61 -13.61 1.40 -5.89
N LYS A 62 -14.24 0.22 -5.94
CA LYS A 62 -14.15 -0.77 -4.85
C LYS A 62 -12.74 -1.33 -4.70
N MET A 63 -12.07 -1.60 -5.81
CA MET A 63 -10.67 -2.06 -5.79
C MET A 63 -9.75 -1.02 -5.15
N LYS A 64 -9.89 0.25 -5.54
CA LYS A 64 -9.13 1.34 -4.95
C LYS A 64 -9.37 1.47 -3.44
N LYS A 65 -10.63 1.49 -3.01
CA LYS A 65 -10.98 1.51 -1.58
C LYS A 65 -10.40 0.31 -0.80
N SER A 66 -10.38 -0.87 -1.42
CA SER A 66 -9.79 -2.06 -0.81
C SER A 66 -8.28 -1.91 -0.65
N GLN A 67 -7.58 -1.37 -1.65
CA GLN A 67 -6.14 -1.09 -1.55
C GLN A 67 -5.83 -0.06 -0.46
N ASP A 68 -6.58 1.03 -0.42
CA ASP A 68 -6.43 2.06 0.63
C ASP A 68 -6.64 1.47 2.03
N HIS A 69 -7.63 0.58 2.18
CA HIS A 69 -7.89 -0.11 3.45
C HIS A 69 -6.75 -1.06 3.85
N LEU A 70 -6.20 -1.82 2.89
CA LEU A 70 -5.06 -2.70 3.15
C LEU A 70 -3.83 -1.91 3.60
N MET A 71 -3.52 -0.79 2.96
CA MET A 71 -2.42 0.09 3.36
C MET A 71 -2.63 0.68 4.78
N ALA A 72 -3.86 1.05 5.11
CA ALA A 72 -4.19 1.54 6.45
C ALA A 72 -4.00 0.46 7.51
N LEU A 73 -4.47 -0.77 7.26
CA LEU A 73 -4.28 -1.91 8.15
C LEU A 73 -2.81 -2.27 8.34
N GLU A 74 -2.01 -2.27 7.28
CA GLU A 74 -0.57 -2.54 7.35
C GLU A 74 0.15 -1.54 8.23
N LYS A 75 -0.17 -0.25 8.08
CA LYS A 75 0.37 0.81 8.93
C LYS A 75 -0.04 0.65 10.40
N GLU A 76 -1.29 0.33 10.66
CA GLU A 76 -1.81 0.14 12.02
C GLU A 76 -1.17 -1.08 12.70
N LEU A 77 -1.07 -2.22 12.00
CA LEU A 77 -0.39 -3.41 12.49
C LEU A 77 1.08 -3.16 12.78
N SER A 78 1.77 -2.41 11.93
CA SER A 78 3.17 -2.02 12.13
C SER A 78 3.33 -1.14 13.38
N ALA A 79 2.42 -0.19 13.59
CA ALA A 79 2.45 0.65 14.78
C ALA A 79 2.26 -0.18 16.06
N ILE A 80 1.30 -1.11 16.07
CA ILE A 80 1.07 -2.03 17.19
C ILE A 80 2.31 -2.90 17.47
N ALA A 81 2.91 -3.46 16.41
CA ALA A 81 4.13 -4.28 16.57
C ALA A 81 5.30 -3.48 17.15
N ILE A 82 5.48 -2.23 16.73
CA ILE A 82 6.49 -1.32 17.27
C ILE A 82 6.23 -1.02 18.75
N ASP A 83 4.99 -0.76 19.13
CA ASP A 83 4.64 -0.48 20.52
C ASP A 83 4.87 -1.70 21.42
N ILE A 84 4.50 -2.91 20.95
CA ILE A 84 4.82 -4.15 21.67
C ILE A 84 6.34 -4.33 21.82
N ALA A 85 7.10 -4.12 20.74
CA ALA A 85 8.56 -4.22 20.79
C ALA A 85 9.16 -3.25 21.81
N LYS A 86 8.64 -2.02 21.87
CA LYS A 86 9.06 -1.03 22.87
C LYS A 86 8.85 -1.52 24.30
N GLU A 87 7.66 -2.05 24.60
CA GLU A 87 7.35 -2.57 25.93
C GLU A 87 8.26 -3.75 26.32
N VAL A 88 8.53 -4.65 25.37
CA VAL A 88 9.46 -5.78 25.60
C VAL A 88 10.87 -5.28 25.87
N ILE A 89 11.37 -4.31 25.10
CA ILE A 89 12.69 -3.72 25.29
C ILE A 89 12.79 -3.02 26.65
N LEU A 90 11.77 -2.23 27.01
CA LEU A 90 11.74 -1.55 28.30
C LEU A 90 11.77 -2.54 29.47
N LYS A 91 11.02 -3.63 29.36
CA LYS A 91 10.98 -4.68 30.37
C LYS A 91 12.32 -5.41 30.49
N GLU A 92 12.95 -5.76 29.35
CA GLU A 92 14.27 -6.38 29.35
C GLU A 92 15.33 -5.46 29.98
N VAL A 93 15.30 -4.17 29.66
CA VAL A 93 16.20 -3.18 30.28
C VAL A 93 15.95 -3.03 31.77
N GLU A 94 14.70 -3.05 32.23
CA GLU A 94 14.36 -2.98 33.64
C GLU A 94 14.93 -4.19 34.41
N ASP A 95 14.78 -5.39 33.89
CA ASP A 95 15.13 -6.64 34.54
C ASP A 95 16.62 -7.02 34.40
N ASN A 96 17.26 -6.64 33.26
CA ASN A 96 18.60 -7.09 32.89
C ASN A 96 19.52 -5.96 32.39
N SER A 97 19.38 -4.71 32.90
CA SER A 97 20.10 -3.53 32.37
C SER A 97 21.62 -3.75 32.24
N GLN A 98 22.22 -4.42 33.19
CA GLN A 98 23.67 -4.69 33.24
C GLN A 98 24.14 -5.56 32.07
N LYS A 99 23.36 -6.59 31.72
CA LYS A 99 23.68 -7.46 30.57
C LYS A 99 23.46 -6.73 29.23
N VAL A 100 22.41 -5.93 29.16
CA VAL A 100 22.12 -5.10 28.00
C VAL A 100 23.22 -4.08 27.76
N ALA A 101 23.64 -3.37 28.82
CA ALA A 101 24.74 -2.40 28.75
C ALA A 101 26.06 -3.07 28.33
N LEU A 102 26.36 -4.26 28.85
CA LEU A 102 27.57 -5.00 28.46
C LEU A 102 27.54 -5.40 26.97
N ALA A 103 26.46 -6.02 26.54
CA ALA A 103 26.30 -6.42 25.11
C ALA A 103 26.41 -5.22 24.15
N LEU A 104 25.82 -4.11 24.54
CA LEU A 104 25.87 -2.88 23.77
C LEU A 104 27.29 -2.26 23.76
N ALA A 105 27.97 -2.28 24.93
CA ALA A 105 29.36 -1.83 25.02
C ALA A 105 30.28 -2.68 24.13
N GLU A 106 30.16 -4.00 24.17
CA GLU A 106 30.95 -4.91 23.33
C GLU A 106 30.69 -4.69 21.82
N GLU A 107 29.45 -4.46 21.41
CA GLU A 107 29.10 -4.15 20.04
C GLU A 107 29.75 -2.83 19.57
N LEU A 108 29.58 -1.77 20.36
CA LEU A 108 30.09 -0.45 20.00
C LEU A 108 31.63 -0.38 20.05
N LEU A 109 32.27 -1.09 20.98
CA LEU A 109 33.73 -1.17 21.08
C LEU A 109 34.35 -1.78 19.81
N LYS A 110 33.67 -2.67 19.12
CA LYS A 110 34.15 -3.21 17.82
C LYS A 110 34.35 -2.12 16.76
N ASN A 111 33.58 -1.04 16.84
CA ASN A 111 33.66 0.07 15.89
C ASN A 111 34.80 1.07 16.20
N VAL A 112 35.45 0.94 17.38
CA VAL A 112 36.51 1.86 17.84
C VAL A 112 37.78 1.11 18.24
N LEU A 113 38.00 -0.11 17.72
CA LEU A 113 39.18 -0.95 18.05
C LEU A 113 40.51 -0.26 17.78
N ASP A 114 40.58 0.59 16.75
CA ASP A 114 41.79 1.31 16.35
C ASP A 114 41.95 2.67 17.05
N ALA A 115 40.97 3.07 17.90
CA ALA A 115 41.01 4.36 18.57
C ALA A 115 41.91 4.29 19.83
N THR A 116 42.44 5.45 20.16
CA THR A 116 43.13 5.69 21.44
C THR A 116 42.22 6.46 22.39
N ASP A 117 42.52 6.40 23.69
CA ASP A 117 41.76 7.08 24.76
C ASP A 117 40.25 6.76 24.73
N ILE A 118 39.90 5.50 24.89
CA ILE A 118 38.52 5.05 24.91
C ILE A 118 37.92 5.26 26.31
N HIS A 119 36.97 6.19 26.41
CA HIS A 119 36.15 6.41 27.60
C HIS A 119 34.78 5.80 27.40
N LEU A 120 34.44 4.79 28.20
CA LEU A 120 33.13 4.15 28.21
C LEU A 120 32.36 4.67 29.44
N LYS A 121 31.27 5.41 29.18
CA LYS A 121 30.37 5.95 30.20
C LYS A 121 29.12 5.09 30.28
N VAL A 122 28.69 4.76 31.49
CA VAL A 122 27.54 3.87 31.76
C VAL A 122 26.73 4.38 32.93
N ASN A 123 25.51 3.88 33.10
CA ASN A 123 24.70 4.18 34.28
C ASN A 123 25.37 3.67 35.55
N PRO A 124 25.30 4.40 36.69
CA PRO A 124 25.90 3.99 37.95
C PRO A 124 25.45 2.61 38.43
N LEU A 125 24.23 2.19 38.15
CA LEU A 125 23.71 0.87 38.51
C LEU A 125 24.32 -0.27 37.70
N ASP A 126 24.75 0.01 36.48
CA ASP A 126 25.34 -0.98 35.58
C ASP A 126 26.88 -1.02 35.72
N TYR A 127 27.48 0.04 36.27
CA TYR A 127 28.92 0.23 36.40
C TYR A 127 29.65 -0.96 37.13
N PRO A 128 29.19 -1.46 38.28
CA PRO A 128 29.91 -2.52 38.97
C PRO A 128 30.04 -3.79 38.13
N TYR A 129 28.97 -4.17 37.45
CA TYR A 129 28.94 -5.36 36.61
C TYR A 129 29.86 -5.24 35.38
N LEU A 130 29.83 -4.08 34.71
CA LEU A 130 30.70 -3.83 33.56
C LEU A 130 32.17 -3.73 33.98
N ASN A 131 32.46 -3.10 35.13
CA ASN A 131 33.81 -2.98 35.65
C ASN A 131 34.43 -4.36 35.89
N GLU A 132 33.69 -5.30 36.47
CA GLU A 132 34.18 -6.68 36.68
C GLU A 132 34.48 -7.39 35.35
N ARG A 133 33.63 -7.21 34.33
CA ARG A 133 33.74 -7.89 33.04
C ARG A 133 34.78 -7.29 32.12
N LEU A 134 35.02 -5.99 32.19
CA LEU A 134 35.92 -5.24 31.30
C LEU A 134 37.31 -4.97 31.94
N GLN A 135 37.61 -5.52 33.15
CA GLN A 135 38.89 -5.32 33.86
C GLN A 135 40.12 -5.63 33.04
N ASN A 136 40.03 -6.56 32.09
CA ASN A 136 41.18 -6.97 31.26
C ASN A 136 41.39 -6.07 30.02
N ALA A 137 40.55 -5.09 29.78
CA ALA A 137 40.62 -4.20 28.62
C ALA A 137 41.43 -2.94 28.99
N SER A 138 42.76 -3.05 29.04
CA SER A 138 43.70 -1.99 29.48
C SER A 138 43.59 -0.64 28.70
N LYS A 139 42.91 -0.62 27.60
CA LYS A 139 42.71 0.58 26.78
C LYS A 139 41.39 1.34 27.04
N ILE A 140 40.53 0.80 27.91
CA ILE A 140 39.19 1.36 28.16
C ILE A 140 39.14 1.96 29.54
N LYS A 141 38.79 3.24 29.64
CA LYS A 141 38.48 3.89 30.90
C LYS A 141 36.97 3.85 31.13
N LEU A 142 36.52 3.07 32.12
CA LEU A 142 35.11 2.97 32.46
C LEU A 142 34.75 4.07 33.47
N GLU A 143 33.69 4.82 33.20
CA GLU A 143 33.21 5.91 34.06
C GLU A 143 31.70 5.76 34.30
N SER A 144 31.24 6.04 35.52
CA SER A 144 29.82 6.12 35.83
C SER A 144 29.28 7.53 35.51
N ASN A 145 28.09 7.60 34.91
CA ASN A 145 27.44 8.88 34.59
C ASN A 145 25.92 8.75 34.78
N GLU A 146 25.35 9.58 35.65
CA GLU A 146 23.90 9.59 35.93
C GLU A 146 23.03 10.08 34.76
N ALA A 147 23.62 10.79 33.79
CA ALA A 147 22.90 11.22 32.60
C ALA A 147 22.60 10.06 31.62
N ILE A 148 23.24 8.89 31.82
CA ILE A 148 23.01 7.71 30.98
C ILE A 148 21.90 6.87 31.59
N SER A 149 20.91 6.52 30.81
CA SER A 149 19.82 5.62 31.23
C SER A 149 20.34 4.20 31.49
N LYS A 150 19.61 3.43 32.31
CA LYS A 150 19.90 2.02 32.55
C LYS A 150 20.03 1.26 31.23
N GLY A 151 21.00 0.37 31.12
CA GLY A 151 21.26 -0.39 29.92
C GLY A 151 21.88 0.40 28.75
N GLY A 152 21.97 1.73 28.87
CA GLY A 152 22.61 2.59 27.89
C GLY A 152 24.10 2.73 28.09
N VAL A 153 24.84 3.05 27.03
CA VAL A 153 26.29 3.30 27.09
C VAL A 153 26.66 4.47 26.17
N MET A 154 27.72 5.17 26.48
CA MET A 154 28.32 6.18 25.63
C MET A 154 29.83 5.95 25.54
N ILE A 155 30.35 5.91 24.30
CA ILE A 155 31.79 5.78 24.05
C ILE A 155 32.29 7.10 23.48
N THR A 156 33.35 7.61 24.12
CA THR A 156 34.12 8.76 23.59
C THR A 156 35.53 8.30 23.33
N SER A 157 36.09 8.61 22.16
CA SER A 157 37.44 8.24 21.75
C SER A 157 38.10 9.33 20.92
N SER A 158 39.34 9.14 20.54
CA SER A 158 40.04 10.04 19.61
C SER A 158 39.33 10.18 18.25
N ASN A 159 38.51 9.19 17.87
CA ASN A 159 37.80 9.15 16.59
C ASN A 159 36.38 9.77 16.67
N GLY A 160 35.97 10.21 17.84
CA GLY A 160 34.63 10.81 18.05
C GLY A 160 33.86 10.14 19.17
N SER A 161 32.56 10.42 19.24
CA SER A 161 31.63 9.90 20.25
C SER A 161 30.57 9.02 19.58
N LEU A 162 30.33 7.84 20.19
CA LEU A 162 29.27 6.90 19.83
C LEU A 162 28.24 6.88 20.95
N ASP A 163 27.01 7.26 20.63
CA ASP A 163 25.90 7.19 21.58
C ASP A 163 25.20 5.83 21.42
N GLY A 164 25.22 5.05 22.49
CA GLY A 164 24.51 3.78 22.60
C GLY A 164 23.22 3.92 23.39
N ASN A 165 22.53 5.06 23.33
CA ASN A 165 21.22 5.21 23.94
C ASN A 165 20.21 4.30 23.25
N LEU A 166 19.68 3.34 24.00
CA LEU A 166 18.78 2.32 23.47
C LEU A 166 17.48 2.92 22.91
N MET A 167 16.97 3.98 23.56
CA MET A 167 15.73 4.65 23.10
C MET A 167 15.93 5.45 21.83
N GLU A 168 17.08 6.08 21.64
CA GLU A 168 17.39 6.77 20.37
C GLU A 168 17.58 5.78 19.22
N ARG A 169 18.23 4.66 19.47
CA ARG A 169 18.34 3.56 18.47
C ARG A 169 16.97 3.00 18.12
N PHE A 170 16.11 2.77 19.11
CA PHE A 170 14.75 2.33 18.88
C PHE A 170 13.95 3.35 18.07
N LYS A 171 14.07 4.64 18.37
CA LYS A 171 13.42 5.72 17.63
C LYS A 171 13.84 5.75 16.17
N THR A 172 15.14 5.64 15.90
CA THR A 172 15.68 5.60 14.53
C THR A 172 15.14 4.38 13.76
N LEU A 173 15.10 3.21 14.38
CA LEU A 173 14.52 2.00 13.77
C LEU A 173 13.02 2.14 13.50
N LYS A 174 12.29 2.71 14.48
CA LYS A 174 10.86 3.01 14.31
C LYS A 174 10.60 3.92 13.12
N GLU A 175 11.36 5.00 13.00
CA GLU A 175 11.26 5.96 11.88
C GLU A 175 11.55 5.27 10.55
N SER A 176 12.62 4.49 10.47
CA SER A 176 12.99 3.72 9.27
C SER A 176 11.90 2.71 8.85
N VAL A 177 11.30 2.01 9.80
CA VAL A 177 10.20 1.07 9.50
C VAL A 177 8.97 1.83 8.97
N LEU A 178 8.60 2.94 9.64
CA LEU A 178 7.42 3.72 9.25
C LEU A 178 7.61 4.50 7.94
N GLU A 179 8.85 4.84 7.57
CA GLU A 179 9.15 5.48 6.28
C GLU A 179 8.90 4.56 5.09
N ASN A 180 9.07 3.26 5.25
CA ASN A 180 8.78 2.27 4.20
C ASN A 180 7.29 2.22 3.81
N PHE A 181 6.40 2.80 4.62
CA PHE A 181 4.96 2.90 4.34
C PHE A 181 4.55 4.27 3.77
N LYS A 182 5.52 5.17 3.51
CA LYS A 182 5.29 6.43 2.81
C LYS A 182 5.58 6.25 1.31
N VAL A 183 4.68 5.52 0.62
CA VAL A 183 4.68 5.46 -0.86
C VAL A 183 3.56 6.33 -1.40
#